data_721ea0a0d9d1540bac4e6e906c16b64e
#
_entry.id   721ea0a0d9d1540bac4e6e906c16b64e
#
_cell.length_a   1.000
_cell.length_b   1.000
_cell.length_c   1.000
_cell.angle_alpha   90.00
_cell.angle_beta   90.00
_cell.angle_gamma   90.00
#
_symmetry.space_group_name_H-M   'P 1'
#
loop_
_entity.id
_entity.type
_entity.pdbx_description
1 polymer ?
#
loop_
_entity_poly.entity_id
_entity_poly.type
_entity_poly.pdbx_seq_one_letter_code
_entity_poly.pdbx_strand_id
1 'polypeptide(L)'
;MWFVDSDDLPFSNYLEKALHEPQSNDADILMGSYLKMDLNGEITRITLPKYGLIDSETLPVCFMQAQYETGYFGYLWNKLLRREKILSVNAVFDESMTLAEDLQFLVQLYRANSRVLLTPHCAMQFAAHPLRREADHFKQLLLQKEIAHWVITEQKHTECKPFFRKSLSAYTAFSVFYAPDIGLDPITKAKEIMEDEALCALLSEAELHGVFRSIVHCLKQQNLPALQLHLAAYRAAKHAKSILKGENTRALHSA
;
A
#
# COMPACT_ATOMS: atom_id res chain seq x y z
N MET A 1 7.48 17.95 -12.46
CA MET A 1 8.50 16.98 -12.02
C MET A 1 8.03 15.59 -12.34
N TRP A 2 8.92 14.69 -12.72
CA TRP A 2 8.66 13.27 -12.95
C TRP A 2 9.72 12.47 -12.19
N PHE A 3 9.30 11.56 -11.32
CA PHE A 3 10.18 10.61 -10.63
C PHE A 3 10.22 9.32 -11.44
N VAL A 4 11.40 8.78 -11.65
CA VAL A 4 11.61 7.57 -12.45
C VAL A 4 12.59 6.68 -11.69
N ASP A 5 12.20 5.46 -11.41
CA ASP A 5 13.05 4.47 -10.77
C ASP A 5 14.05 3.90 -11.79
N SER A 6 15.24 3.55 -11.33
CA SER A 6 16.34 3.13 -12.21
C SER A 6 16.13 1.78 -12.90
N ASP A 7 15.19 0.97 -12.38
CA ASP A 7 14.82 -0.35 -12.87
C ASP A 7 13.52 -0.38 -13.68
N ASP A 8 12.87 0.79 -13.85
CA ASP A 8 11.67 0.94 -14.66
C ASP A 8 11.98 1.41 -16.10
N LEU A 9 11.06 1.12 -17.01
CA LEU A 9 11.17 1.46 -18.43
C LEU A 9 10.13 2.53 -18.82
N PRO A 10 10.54 3.83 -18.85
CA PRO A 10 9.65 4.91 -19.26
C PRO A 10 9.37 4.87 -20.77
N PHE A 11 8.13 5.19 -21.16
CA PHE A 11 7.80 5.37 -22.57
C PHE A 11 8.23 6.75 -23.08
N SER A 12 9.05 6.77 -24.14
CA SER A 12 9.71 7.99 -24.67
C SER A 12 8.74 9.09 -25.09
N ASN A 13 7.52 8.76 -25.49
CA ASN A 13 6.50 9.72 -25.94
C ASN A 13 5.49 10.12 -24.86
N TYR A 14 5.67 9.64 -23.62
CA TYR A 14 4.71 9.92 -22.53
C TYR A 14 4.65 11.40 -22.20
N LEU A 15 5.79 12.05 -21.98
CA LEU A 15 5.84 13.48 -21.62
C LEU A 15 5.16 14.35 -22.68
N GLU A 16 5.47 14.13 -23.97
CA GLU A 16 4.89 14.87 -25.07
C GLU A 16 3.36 14.72 -25.06
N LYS A 17 2.86 13.49 -25.06
CA LYS A 17 1.41 13.23 -25.10
C LYS A 17 0.69 13.76 -23.87
N ALA A 18 1.25 13.57 -22.69
CA ALA A 18 0.66 13.97 -21.44
C ALA A 18 0.56 15.50 -21.30
N LEU A 19 1.58 16.23 -21.73
CA LEU A 19 1.60 17.69 -21.68
C LEU A 19 0.75 18.35 -22.76
N HIS A 20 0.42 17.63 -23.85
CA HIS A 20 -0.49 18.11 -24.89
C HIS A 20 -1.98 17.82 -24.59
N GLU A 21 -2.29 17.15 -23.48
CA GLU A 21 -3.68 16.99 -23.05
C GLU A 21 -4.32 18.35 -22.79
N PRO A 22 -5.56 18.60 -23.26
CA PRO A 22 -6.21 19.92 -23.20
C PRO A 22 -6.29 20.52 -21.80
N GLN A 23 -6.39 19.69 -20.76
CA GLN A 23 -6.50 20.09 -19.36
C GLN A 23 -5.19 19.98 -18.58
N SER A 24 -4.06 19.72 -19.25
CA SER A 24 -2.75 19.54 -18.57
C SER A 24 -2.31 20.78 -17.77
N ASN A 25 -2.62 21.97 -18.28
CA ASN A 25 -2.29 23.23 -17.62
C ASN A 25 -3.13 23.51 -16.38
N ASP A 26 -4.29 22.86 -16.24
CA ASP A 26 -5.19 22.99 -15.10
C ASP A 26 -4.88 22.01 -13.98
N ALA A 27 -4.10 20.97 -14.26
CA ALA A 27 -3.79 19.92 -13.30
C ALA A 27 -2.57 20.26 -12.43
N ASP A 28 -2.64 19.86 -11.17
CA ASP A 28 -1.50 19.84 -10.25
C ASP A 28 -0.74 18.51 -10.36
N ILE A 29 -1.47 17.44 -10.65
CA ILE A 29 -0.97 16.08 -10.83
C ILE A 29 -1.56 15.51 -12.10
N LEU A 30 -0.72 15.01 -13.00
CA LEU A 30 -1.13 14.32 -14.20
C LEU A 30 -0.70 12.85 -14.06
N MET A 31 -1.66 11.92 -14.21
CA MET A 31 -1.42 10.48 -14.04
C MET A 31 -1.62 9.73 -15.35
N GLY A 32 -0.61 8.94 -15.73
CA GLY A 32 -0.67 8.05 -16.88
C GLY A 32 -1.06 6.61 -16.50
N SER A 33 -1.59 5.86 -17.47
CA SER A 33 -1.68 4.41 -17.38
C SER A 33 -0.28 3.78 -17.34
N TYR A 34 -0.18 2.48 -17.03
CA TYR A 34 1.09 1.78 -17.03
C TYR A 34 0.95 0.30 -17.41
N LEU A 35 2.06 -0.32 -17.78
CA LEU A 35 2.16 -1.76 -17.95
C LEU A 35 2.77 -2.37 -16.68
N LYS A 36 2.11 -3.39 -16.14
CA LYS A 36 2.61 -4.17 -15.01
C LYS A 36 3.07 -5.53 -15.53
N MET A 37 4.34 -5.84 -15.33
CA MET A 37 4.89 -7.17 -15.55
C MET A 37 4.87 -7.93 -14.22
N ASP A 38 4.21 -9.07 -14.17
CA ASP A 38 4.18 -9.92 -12.97
C ASP A 38 5.46 -10.74 -12.81
N LEU A 39 5.55 -11.53 -11.72
CA LEU A 39 6.71 -12.39 -11.43
C LEU A 39 6.90 -13.54 -12.44
N ASN A 40 5.90 -13.83 -13.28
CA ASN A 40 5.98 -14.85 -14.35
C ASN A 40 6.33 -14.23 -15.71
N GLY A 41 6.46 -12.89 -15.76
CA GLY A 41 6.72 -12.14 -17.00
C GLY A 41 5.45 -11.80 -17.80
N GLU A 42 4.24 -12.06 -17.27
CA GLU A 42 3.00 -11.67 -17.92
C GLU A 42 2.79 -10.16 -17.79
N ILE A 43 2.44 -9.51 -18.91
CA ILE A 43 2.26 -8.06 -18.97
C ILE A 43 0.77 -7.72 -19.03
N THR A 44 0.31 -6.95 -18.05
CA THR A 44 -1.04 -6.42 -17.98
C THR A 44 -1.02 -4.90 -18.03
N ARG A 45 -1.88 -4.30 -18.85
CA ARG A 45 -2.07 -2.85 -18.86
C ARG A 45 -3.01 -2.44 -17.75
N ILE A 46 -2.57 -1.55 -16.88
CA ILE A 46 -3.37 -0.97 -15.80
C ILE A 46 -3.88 0.40 -16.24
N THR A 47 -5.20 0.51 -16.27
CA THR A 47 -5.92 1.71 -16.71
C THR A 47 -7.01 2.04 -15.69
N LEU A 48 -7.53 3.26 -15.74
CA LEU A 48 -8.72 3.65 -14.99
C LEU A 48 -9.96 3.64 -15.91
N PRO A 49 -11.16 3.44 -15.35
CA PRO A 49 -12.39 3.38 -16.12
C PRO A 49 -12.81 4.73 -16.72
N LYS A 50 -12.27 5.83 -16.19
CA LYS A 50 -12.53 7.19 -16.66
C LYS A 50 -11.24 7.98 -16.75
N TYR A 51 -11.16 8.86 -17.74
CA TYR A 51 -10.09 9.82 -17.94
C TYR A 51 -10.66 11.25 -17.85
N GLY A 52 -9.80 12.22 -17.61
CA GLY A 52 -10.17 13.61 -17.47
C GLY A 52 -9.75 14.21 -16.15
N LEU A 53 -10.10 15.47 -15.95
CA LEU A 53 -9.78 16.20 -14.73
C LEU A 53 -10.70 15.77 -13.58
N ILE A 54 -10.10 15.44 -12.44
CA ILE A 54 -10.78 15.11 -11.18
C ILE A 54 -10.55 16.27 -10.23
N ASP A 55 -11.63 16.75 -9.63
CA ASP A 55 -11.59 17.73 -8.56
C ASP A 55 -11.37 17.11 -7.17
N SER A 56 -11.23 17.95 -6.16
CA SER A 56 -11.01 17.51 -4.77
C SER A 56 -12.19 16.75 -4.16
N GLU A 57 -13.41 16.92 -4.67
CA GLU A 57 -14.60 16.24 -4.14
C GLU A 57 -14.69 14.79 -4.62
N THR A 58 -14.34 14.55 -5.88
CA THR A 58 -14.37 13.21 -6.49
C THR A 58 -13.08 12.42 -6.28
N LEU A 59 -11.96 13.09 -5.99
CA LEU A 59 -10.65 12.47 -5.81
C LEU A 59 -10.63 11.37 -4.74
N PRO A 60 -11.23 11.52 -3.54
CA PRO A 60 -11.21 10.48 -2.52
C PRO A 60 -11.86 9.16 -2.97
N VAL A 61 -12.97 9.23 -3.69
CA VAL A 61 -13.67 8.03 -4.21
C VAL A 61 -12.87 7.37 -5.32
N CYS A 62 -12.34 8.15 -6.27
CA CYS A 62 -11.47 7.63 -7.33
C CYS A 62 -10.21 6.99 -6.75
N PHE A 63 -9.61 7.63 -5.74
CA PHE A 63 -8.47 7.09 -5.01
C PHE A 63 -8.79 5.72 -4.42
N MET A 64 -9.90 5.61 -3.69
CA MET A 64 -10.27 4.36 -3.02
C MET A 64 -10.50 3.21 -4.01
N GLN A 65 -11.20 3.47 -5.10
CA GLN A 65 -11.49 2.46 -6.11
C GLN A 65 -10.24 1.92 -6.80
N ALA A 66 -9.28 2.78 -7.11
CA ALA A 66 -8.11 2.39 -7.89
C ALA A 66 -6.90 2.01 -7.03
N GLN A 67 -6.69 2.67 -5.88
CA GLN A 67 -5.51 2.44 -5.05
C GLN A 67 -5.47 1.02 -4.49
N TYR A 68 -6.60 0.53 -3.97
CA TYR A 68 -6.64 -0.78 -3.30
C TYR A 68 -6.71 -1.97 -4.28
N GLU A 69 -7.08 -1.73 -5.52
CA GLU A 69 -7.06 -2.76 -6.56
C GLU A 69 -5.72 -2.84 -7.28
N THR A 70 -5.12 -1.69 -7.59
CA THR A 70 -3.99 -1.62 -8.52
C THR A 70 -2.77 -0.88 -7.99
N GLY A 71 -2.88 -0.14 -6.87
CA GLY A 71 -1.83 0.77 -6.39
C GLY A 71 -1.71 2.07 -7.19
N TYR A 72 -2.64 2.33 -8.12
CA TYR A 72 -2.53 3.38 -9.15
C TYR A 72 -2.20 4.77 -8.60
N PHE A 73 -2.79 5.15 -7.48
CA PHE A 73 -2.58 6.46 -6.85
C PHE A 73 -1.33 6.52 -5.98
N GLY A 74 -0.72 5.37 -5.63
CA GLY A 74 0.41 5.29 -4.71
C GLY A 74 1.78 5.41 -5.36
N TYR A 75 1.91 5.17 -6.66
CA TYR A 75 3.20 5.21 -7.34
C TYR A 75 3.54 6.62 -7.84
N LEU A 76 4.80 7.05 -7.71
CA LEU A 76 5.30 8.34 -8.21
C LEU A 76 5.62 8.31 -9.71
N TRP A 77 6.16 7.20 -10.19
CA TRP A 77 6.70 7.09 -11.55
C TRP A 77 5.63 7.19 -12.68
N ASN A 78 4.34 6.96 -12.41
CA ASN A 78 3.27 7.18 -13.39
C ASN A 78 2.69 8.60 -13.35
N LYS A 79 3.35 9.56 -12.68
CA LYS A 79 2.83 10.91 -12.43
C LYS A 79 3.78 12.01 -12.86
N LEU A 80 3.19 13.07 -13.44
CA LEU A 80 3.83 14.36 -13.58
C LEU A 80 3.27 15.29 -12.51
N LEU A 81 4.13 15.84 -11.68
CA LEU A 81 3.76 16.70 -10.55
C LEU A 81 4.14 18.15 -10.85
N ARG A 82 3.23 19.08 -10.58
CA ARG A 82 3.51 20.51 -10.64
C ARG A 82 4.42 20.90 -9.48
N ARG A 83 5.61 21.42 -9.80
CA ARG A 83 6.61 21.77 -8.79
C ARG A 83 6.10 22.80 -7.79
N GLU A 84 5.38 23.82 -8.29
CA GLU A 84 4.80 24.88 -7.48
C GLU A 84 3.80 24.33 -6.44
N LYS A 85 3.04 23.29 -6.80
CA LYS A 85 2.12 22.64 -5.87
C LYS A 85 2.88 21.94 -4.75
N ILE A 86 3.93 21.19 -5.07
CA ILE A 86 4.78 20.51 -4.07
C ILE A 86 5.33 21.54 -3.06
N LEU A 87 5.87 22.65 -3.57
CA LEU A 87 6.44 23.69 -2.74
C LEU A 87 5.39 24.41 -1.90
N SER A 88 4.19 24.69 -2.45
CA SER A 88 3.14 25.40 -1.75
C SER A 88 2.57 24.64 -0.56
N VAL A 89 2.57 23.30 -0.61
CA VAL A 89 2.11 22.46 0.50
C VAL A 89 3.25 21.94 1.38
N ASN A 90 4.50 22.27 1.02
CA ASN A 90 5.70 21.78 1.68
C ASN A 90 5.72 20.25 1.81
N ALA A 91 5.33 19.55 0.72
CA ALA A 91 5.29 18.09 0.71
C ALA A 91 6.71 17.52 0.77
N VAL A 92 6.93 16.59 1.69
CA VAL A 92 8.24 15.97 1.93
C VAL A 92 8.10 14.45 2.08
N PHE A 93 9.15 13.73 1.71
CA PHE A 93 9.23 12.29 2.01
C PHE A 93 9.52 12.08 3.49
N ASP A 94 8.86 11.08 4.08
CA ASP A 94 9.26 10.57 5.40
C ASP A 94 10.42 9.59 5.21
N GLU A 95 11.65 10.05 5.44
CA GLU A 95 12.88 9.25 5.31
C GLU A 95 12.93 8.02 6.24
N SER A 96 12.06 7.98 7.23
CA SER A 96 11.94 6.86 8.15
C SER A 96 11.03 5.73 7.63
N MET A 97 10.30 5.95 6.52
CA MET A 97 9.49 4.91 5.87
C MET A 97 10.34 4.05 4.94
N THR A 98 10.17 2.74 5.04
CA THR A 98 10.82 1.75 4.17
C THR A 98 9.85 1.08 3.20
N LEU A 99 8.58 1.47 3.26
CA LEU A 99 7.49 0.98 2.42
C LEU A 99 6.43 2.06 2.27
N ALA A 100 5.96 2.30 1.04
CA ALA A 100 4.91 3.25 0.67
C ALA A 100 5.24 4.72 1.00
N GLU A 101 6.51 5.08 0.99
CA GLU A 101 7.02 6.46 1.06
C GLU A 101 6.43 7.33 -0.05
N ASP A 102 6.27 6.77 -1.25
CA ASP A 102 5.62 7.39 -2.41
C ASP A 102 4.17 7.76 -2.11
N LEU A 103 3.42 6.80 -1.56
CA LEU A 103 2.02 7.02 -1.20
C LEU A 103 1.90 8.07 -0.10
N GLN A 104 2.79 8.04 0.90
CA GLN A 104 2.83 9.03 1.98
C GLN A 104 3.05 10.44 1.44
N PHE A 105 4.01 10.60 0.52
CA PHE A 105 4.28 11.87 -0.15
C PHE A 105 3.08 12.35 -0.98
N LEU A 106 2.47 11.47 -1.77
CA LEU A 106 1.33 11.81 -2.63
C LEU A 106 0.07 12.15 -1.85
N VAL A 107 -0.18 11.51 -0.71
CA VAL A 107 -1.34 11.80 0.14
C VAL A 107 -1.30 13.25 0.66
N GLN A 108 -0.13 13.81 0.94
CA GLN A 108 0.00 15.23 1.30
C GLN A 108 -0.53 16.14 0.19
N LEU A 109 -0.23 15.81 -1.08
CA LEU A 109 -0.72 16.57 -2.24
C LEU A 109 -2.22 16.37 -2.44
N TYR A 110 -2.74 15.16 -2.32
CA TYR A 110 -4.17 14.86 -2.48
C TYR A 110 -5.02 15.59 -1.43
N ARG A 111 -4.59 15.58 -0.18
CA ARG A 111 -5.27 16.29 0.92
C ARG A 111 -5.23 17.82 0.75
N ALA A 112 -4.27 18.33 0.03
CA ALA A 112 -4.15 19.76 -0.28
C ALA A 112 -5.03 20.22 -1.46
N ASN A 113 -6.12 19.51 -1.76
CA ASN A 113 -7.06 19.81 -2.84
C ASN A 113 -6.40 19.92 -4.22
N SER A 114 -5.48 19.01 -4.52
CA SER A 114 -4.85 18.96 -5.83
C SER A 114 -5.85 18.53 -6.90
N ARG A 115 -5.79 19.20 -8.07
CA ARG A 115 -6.51 18.81 -9.26
C ARG A 115 -5.72 17.73 -9.99
N VAL A 116 -6.35 16.59 -10.24
CA VAL A 116 -5.70 15.41 -10.82
C VAL A 116 -6.25 15.16 -12.22
N LEU A 117 -5.39 15.15 -13.23
CA LEU A 117 -5.75 14.78 -14.59
C LEU A 117 -5.36 13.32 -14.85
N LEU A 118 -6.35 12.49 -15.13
CA LEU A 118 -6.16 11.09 -15.54
C LEU A 118 -6.08 10.99 -17.04
N THR A 119 -4.99 10.39 -17.58
CA THR A 119 -4.80 10.25 -19.03
C THR A 119 -4.69 8.77 -19.44
N PRO A 120 -5.09 8.44 -20.68
CA PRO A 120 -4.92 7.08 -21.21
C PRO A 120 -3.47 6.77 -21.61
N HIS A 121 -2.59 7.77 -21.60
CA HIS A 121 -1.22 7.61 -22.05
C HIS A 121 -0.42 6.73 -21.09
N CYS A 122 0.33 5.79 -21.64
CA CYS A 122 1.15 4.88 -20.85
C CYS A 122 2.45 5.56 -20.46
N ALA A 123 2.68 5.70 -19.16
CA ALA A 123 3.86 6.35 -18.61
C ALA A 123 5.07 5.41 -18.59
N MET A 124 4.86 4.17 -18.13
CA MET A 124 5.94 3.29 -17.71
C MET A 124 5.56 1.82 -17.86
N GLN A 125 6.57 0.96 -18.03
CA GLN A 125 6.46 -0.45 -17.73
C GLN A 125 7.13 -0.71 -16.38
N PHE A 126 6.35 -1.19 -15.43
CA PHE A 126 6.73 -1.51 -14.06
C PHE A 126 6.88 -3.01 -13.87
N ALA A 127 7.97 -3.48 -13.27
CA ALA A 127 8.16 -4.86 -12.89
C ALA A 127 7.71 -5.09 -11.44
N ALA A 128 6.80 -6.05 -11.23
CA ALA A 128 6.35 -6.38 -9.88
C ALA A 128 7.46 -7.07 -9.09
N HIS A 129 7.68 -6.61 -7.86
CA HIS A 129 8.64 -7.20 -6.93
C HIS A 129 7.94 -8.08 -5.88
N PRO A 130 8.62 -9.09 -5.32
CA PRO A 130 8.12 -9.84 -4.18
C PRO A 130 7.85 -8.94 -2.98
N LEU A 131 6.89 -9.32 -2.14
CA LEU A 131 6.58 -8.61 -0.89
C LEU A 131 7.85 -8.45 -0.04
N ARG A 132 8.20 -7.22 0.31
CA ARG A 132 9.31 -6.91 1.23
C ARG A 132 8.88 -7.25 2.66
N ARG A 133 9.40 -8.35 3.22
CA ARG A 133 9.11 -8.78 4.60
C ARG A 133 9.81 -7.89 5.64
N GLU A 134 10.93 -7.29 5.27
CA GLU A 134 11.77 -6.41 6.09
C GLU A 134 11.24 -4.97 6.14
N ALA A 135 10.04 -4.72 5.64
CA ALA A 135 9.41 -3.40 5.67
C ALA A 135 8.72 -3.15 7.03
N ASP A 136 8.71 -1.89 7.46
CA ASP A 136 7.95 -1.47 8.64
C ASP A 136 6.45 -1.36 8.31
N HIS A 137 5.76 -2.50 8.41
CA HIS A 137 4.32 -2.59 8.17
C HIS A 137 3.49 -1.79 9.20
N PHE A 138 4.05 -1.44 10.35
CA PHE A 138 3.35 -0.61 11.33
C PHE A 138 3.24 0.84 10.84
N LYS A 139 4.29 1.40 10.25
CA LYS A 139 4.20 2.72 9.61
C LYS A 139 3.21 2.74 8.46
N GLN A 140 3.18 1.66 7.68
CA GLN A 140 2.16 1.50 6.65
C GLN A 140 0.73 1.46 7.24
N LEU A 141 0.54 0.80 8.38
CA LEU A 141 -0.75 0.82 9.10
C LEU A 141 -1.14 2.24 9.52
N LEU A 142 -0.20 3.02 10.08
CA LEU A 142 -0.46 4.41 10.48
C LEU A 142 -0.84 5.29 9.27
N LEU A 143 -0.16 5.14 8.14
CA LEU A 143 -0.52 5.81 6.89
C LEU A 143 -1.93 5.43 6.43
N GLN A 144 -2.30 4.15 6.50
CA GLN A 144 -3.66 3.70 6.14
C GLN A 144 -4.74 4.29 7.07
N LYS A 145 -4.43 4.47 8.37
CA LYS A 145 -5.33 5.17 9.30
C LYS A 145 -5.51 6.64 8.92
N GLU A 146 -4.42 7.31 8.56
CA GLU A 146 -4.46 8.70 8.12
C GLU A 146 -5.31 8.87 6.85
N ILE A 147 -5.12 8.00 5.87
CA ILE A 147 -5.93 7.98 4.64
C ILE A 147 -7.41 7.71 4.97
N ALA A 148 -7.69 6.75 5.86
CA ALA A 148 -9.05 6.46 6.27
C ALA A 148 -9.72 7.66 6.97
N HIS A 149 -8.98 8.36 7.82
CA HIS A 149 -9.47 9.58 8.46
C HIS A 149 -9.77 10.67 7.43
N TRP A 150 -8.86 10.92 6.49
CA TRP A 150 -9.06 11.86 5.40
C TRP A 150 -10.33 11.54 4.62
N VAL A 151 -10.46 10.33 4.09
CA VAL A 151 -11.58 9.95 3.20
C VAL A 151 -12.91 9.89 3.95
N ILE A 152 -12.95 9.24 5.11
CA ILE A 152 -14.21 8.97 5.83
C ILE A 152 -14.67 10.17 6.66
N THR A 153 -13.73 10.85 7.33
CA THR A 153 -14.06 11.87 8.33
C THR A 153 -14.01 13.28 7.73
N GLU A 154 -12.89 13.63 7.06
CA GLU A 154 -12.73 14.96 6.48
C GLU A 154 -13.59 15.12 5.22
N GLN A 155 -13.58 14.13 4.32
CA GLN A 155 -14.33 14.15 3.05
C GLN A 155 -15.72 13.52 3.14
N LYS A 156 -16.07 12.93 4.29
CA LYS A 156 -17.39 12.34 4.62
C LYS A 156 -17.82 11.15 3.73
N HIS A 157 -16.88 10.48 3.06
CA HIS A 157 -17.15 9.30 2.23
C HIS A 157 -17.26 8.03 3.07
N THR A 158 -18.35 7.91 3.84
CA THR A 158 -18.57 6.77 4.76
C THR A 158 -18.79 5.44 4.04
N GLU A 159 -19.20 5.44 2.78
CA GLU A 159 -19.33 4.28 1.89
C GLU A 159 -17.99 3.59 1.61
N CYS A 160 -16.87 4.28 1.81
CA CYS A 160 -15.53 3.73 1.65
C CYS A 160 -15.05 2.87 2.84
N LYS A 161 -15.79 2.83 3.97
CA LYS A 161 -15.43 2.03 5.16
C LYS A 161 -15.08 0.56 4.87
N PRO A 162 -15.81 -0.18 4.00
CA PRO A 162 -15.48 -1.58 3.72
C PRO A 162 -14.07 -1.78 3.14
N PHE A 163 -13.62 -0.87 2.25
CA PHE A 163 -12.26 -0.93 1.68
C PHE A 163 -11.19 -0.77 2.76
N PHE A 164 -11.38 0.20 3.66
CA PHE A 164 -10.43 0.42 4.75
C PHE A 164 -10.39 -0.74 5.74
N ARG A 165 -11.53 -1.39 6.04
CA ARG A 165 -11.54 -2.57 6.90
C ARG A 165 -10.62 -3.65 6.40
N LYS A 166 -10.63 -3.92 5.11
CA LYS A 166 -9.75 -4.93 4.48
C LYS A 166 -8.28 -4.55 4.64
N SER A 167 -7.89 -3.35 4.19
CA SER A 167 -6.48 -2.91 4.21
C SER A 167 -5.96 -2.74 5.63
N LEU A 168 -6.71 -2.09 6.52
CA LEU A 168 -6.31 -1.92 7.92
C LEU A 168 -6.12 -3.27 8.62
N SER A 169 -7.01 -4.24 8.39
CA SER A 169 -6.88 -5.58 8.99
C SER A 169 -5.64 -6.32 8.47
N ALA A 170 -5.35 -6.22 7.17
CA ALA A 170 -4.16 -6.82 6.59
C ALA A 170 -2.87 -6.19 7.15
N TYR A 171 -2.76 -4.86 7.14
CA TYR A 171 -1.57 -4.19 7.66
C TYR A 171 -1.41 -4.33 9.18
N THR A 172 -2.51 -4.41 9.93
CA THR A 172 -2.49 -4.75 11.35
C THR A 172 -1.88 -6.13 11.57
N ALA A 173 -2.33 -7.14 10.84
CA ALA A 173 -1.79 -8.48 10.94
C ALA A 173 -0.30 -8.55 10.53
N PHE A 174 0.07 -7.85 9.45
CA PHE A 174 1.46 -7.77 8.98
C PHE A 174 2.37 -7.06 9.99
N SER A 175 1.91 -5.97 10.60
CA SER A 175 2.67 -5.22 11.62
C SER A 175 3.04 -6.08 12.82
N VAL A 176 2.16 -6.96 13.25
CA VAL A 176 2.44 -7.90 14.35
C VAL A 176 3.27 -9.08 13.88
N PHE A 177 2.93 -9.66 12.72
CA PHE A 177 3.54 -10.89 12.24
C PHE A 177 5.00 -10.71 11.82
N TYR A 178 5.29 -9.64 11.08
CA TYR A 178 6.63 -9.34 10.54
C TYR A 178 7.48 -8.44 11.45
N ALA A 179 6.97 -8.00 12.62
CA ALA A 179 7.74 -7.20 13.56
C ALA A 179 9.13 -7.78 13.88
N PRO A 180 9.30 -9.12 14.08
CA PRO A 180 10.62 -9.69 14.35
C PRO A 180 11.61 -9.57 13.19
N ASP A 181 11.13 -9.50 11.94
CA ASP A 181 11.99 -9.43 10.76
C ASP A 181 12.73 -8.06 10.68
N ILE A 182 12.24 -7.07 11.44
CA ILE A 182 12.85 -5.74 11.59
C ILE A 182 13.30 -5.46 13.04
N GLY A 183 13.49 -6.50 13.86
CA GLY A 183 14.00 -6.39 15.22
C GLY A 183 13.00 -5.86 16.25
N LEU A 184 11.69 -5.84 15.95
CA LEU A 184 10.64 -5.39 16.87
C LEU A 184 9.96 -6.57 17.58
N ASP A 185 9.49 -6.32 18.81
CA ASP A 185 8.71 -7.31 19.54
C ASP A 185 7.24 -7.29 19.07
N PRO A 186 6.70 -8.43 18.56
CA PRO A 186 5.34 -8.51 18.07
C PRO A 186 4.29 -8.28 19.16
N ILE A 187 4.61 -8.57 20.43
CA ILE A 187 3.67 -8.38 21.54
C ILE A 187 3.58 -6.91 21.94
N THR A 188 4.70 -6.20 21.90
CA THR A 188 4.71 -4.75 22.08
C THR A 188 3.86 -4.07 20.99
N LYS A 189 4.04 -4.46 19.73
CA LYS A 189 3.21 -3.92 18.62
C LYS A 189 1.74 -4.27 18.77
N ALA A 190 1.42 -5.47 19.22
CA ALA A 190 0.04 -5.86 19.50
C ALA A 190 -0.60 -5.00 20.60
N LYS A 191 0.13 -4.69 21.67
CA LYS A 191 -0.36 -3.79 22.74
C LYS A 191 -0.64 -2.39 22.22
N GLU A 192 0.29 -1.79 21.48
CA GLU A 192 0.12 -0.47 20.85
C GLU A 192 -1.16 -0.44 19.98
N ILE A 193 -1.42 -1.51 19.21
CA ILE A 193 -2.63 -1.63 18.39
C ILE A 193 -3.89 -1.79 19.26
N MET A 194 -3.83 -2.59 20.32
CA MET A 194 -4.97 -2.81 21.22
C MET A 194 -5.39 -1.54 21.99
N GLU A 195 -4.47 -0.64 22.25
CA GLU A 195 -4.74 0.68 22.86
C GLU A 195 -5.55 1.60 21.93
N ASP A 196 -5.56 1.32 20.62
CA ASP A 196 -6.34 2.06 19.63
C ASP A 196 -7.70 1.43 19.42
N GLU A 197 -8.65 1.76 20.30
CA GLU A 197 -10.03 1.25 20.24
C GLU A 197 -10.72 1.56 18.91
N ALA A 198 -10.47 2.73 18.33
CA ALA A 198 -11.07 3.13 17.06
C ALA A 198 -10.56 2.25 15.90
N LEU A 199 -9.27 1.92 15.89
CA LEU A 199 -8.72 0.98 14.95
C LEU A 199 -9.30 -0.42 15.16
N CYS A 200 -9.30 -0.91 16.42
CA CYS A 200 -9.83 -2.24 16.73
C CYS A 200 -11.30 -2.41 16.32
N ALA A 201 -12.11 -1.36 16.44
CA ALA A 201 -13.51 -1.37 15.99
C ALA A 201 -13.65 -1.48 14.45
N LEU A 202 -12.65 -1.08 13.69
CA LEU A 202 -12.64 -1.18 12.23
C LEU A 202 -12.11 -2.52 11.72
N LEU A 203 -11.36 -3.29 12.53
CA LEU A 203 -10.76 -4.54 12.09
C LEU A 203 -11.81 -5.60 11.73
N SER A 204 -11.51 -6.37 10.68
CA SER A 204 -12.34 -7.47 10.19
C SER A 204 -11.48 -8.70 9.94
N GLU A 205 -12.01 -9.85 10.30
CA GLU A 205 -11.39 -11.16 10.00
C GLU A 205 -11.76 -11.68 8.62
N ALA A 206 -12.73 -11.03 7.97
CA ALA A 206 -13.13 -11.37 6.60
C ALA A 206 -11.94 -11.25 5.65
N GLU A 207 -11.83 -12.20 4.75
CA GLU A 207 -10.76 -12.26 3.73
C GLU A 207 -9.34 -12.54 4.26
N LEU A 208 -9.14 -12.63 5.57
CA LEU A 208 -7.88 -13.08 6.16
C LEU A 208 -7.89 -14.59 6.41
N HIS A 209 -6.73 -15.24 6.23
CA HIS A 209 -6.58 -16.67 6.40
C HIS A 209 -5.42 -17.02 7.35
N GLY A 210 -5.47 -18.23 7.93
CA GLY A 210 -4.39 -18.76 8.74
C GLY A 210 -4.00 -17.84 9.90
N VAL A 211 -2.70 -17.67 10.10
CA VAL A 211 -2.14 -16.89 11.22
C VAL A 211 -2.59 -15.43 11.22
N PHE A 212 -2.77 -14.81 10.06
CA PHE A 212 -3.21 -13.42 9.98
C PHE A 212 -4.63 -13.21 10.51
N ARG A 213 -5.54 -14.14 10.20
CA ARG A 213 -6.89 -14.15 10.77
C ARG A 213 -6.86 -14.32 12.30
N SER A 214 -6.03 -15.25 12.79
CA SER A 214 -5.87 -15.47 14.24
C SER A 214 -5.32 -14.23 14.95
N ILE A 215 -4.36 -13.52 14.35
CA ILE A 215 -3.82 -12.27 14.91
C ILE A 215 -4.95 -11.25 15.08
N VAL A 216 -5.67 -10.94 14.00
CA VAL A 216 -6.77 -9.95 14.04
C VAL A 216 -7.86 -10.36 15.03
N HIS A 217 -8.21 -11.64 15.07
CA HIS A 217 -9.16 -12.16 16.05
C HIS A 217 -8.72 -11.88 17.50
N CYS A 218 -7.48 -12.23 17.83
CA CYS A 218 -6.94 -12.00 19.18
C CYS A 218 -6.88 -10.52 19.55
N LEU A 219 -6.50 -9.64 18.62
CA LEU A 219 -6.46 -8.19 18.83
C LEU A 219 -7.87 -7.64 19.13
N LYS A 220 -8.86 -8.02 18.36
CA LYS A 220 -10.28 -7.62 18.58
C LYS A 220 -10.83 -8.10 19.92
N GLN A 221 -10.43 -9.28 20.35
CA GLN A 221 -10.84 -9.86 21.65
C GLN A 221 -9.97 -9.36 22.82
N GLN A 222 -9.02 -8.48 22.58
CA GLN A 222 -8.05 -7.99 23.58
C GLN A 222 -7.32 -9.16 24.30
N ASN A 223 -7.09 -10.28 23.58
CA ASN A 223 -6.57 -11.52 24.13
C ASN A 223 -5.10 -11.74 23.77
N LEU A 224 -4.23 -11.07 24.53
CA LEU A 224 -2.79 -11.14 24.34
C LEU A 224 -2.19 -12.54 24.59
N PRO A 225 -2.61 -13.31 25.64
CA PRO A 225 -2.13 -14.67 25.84
C PRO A 225 -2.42 -15.61 24.66
N ALA A 226 -3.64 -15.54 24.10
CA ALA A 226 -3.99 -16.33 22.92
C ALA A 226 -3.14 -15.95 21.71
N LEU A 227 -2.87 -14.65 21.50
CA LEU A 227 -2.00 -14.18 20.45
C LEU A 227 -0.58 -14.76 20.58
N GLN A 228 0.01 -14.72 21.78
CA GLN A 228 1.34 -15.30 22.04
C GLN A 228 1.37 -16.79 21.70
N LEU A 229 0.36 -17.54 22.09
CA LEU A 229 0.25 -18.97 21.79
C LEU A 229 0.16 -19.23 20.29
N HIS A 230 -0.67 -18.48 19.54
CA HIS A 230 -0.81 -18.64 18.10
C HIS A 230 0.49 -18.32 17.35
N LEU A 231 1.19 -17.25 17.72
CA LEU A 231 2.48 -16.90 17.11
C LEU A 231 3.56 -17.95 17.41
N ALA A 232 3.63 -18.46 18.64
CA ALA A 232 4.56 -19.52 19.02
C ALA A 232 4.28 -20.83 18.26
N ALA A 233 3.03 -21.25 18.20
CA ALA A 233 2.62 -22.46 17.46
C ALA A 233 2.95 -22.37 15.96
N TYR A 234 2.69 -21.21 15.33
CA TYR A 234 3.04 -20.99 13.93
C TYR A 234 4.53 -21.08 13.67
N ARG A 235 5.36 -20.45 14.52
CA ARG A 235 6.82 -20.49 14.41
C ARG A 235 7.38 -21.90 14.58
N ALA A 236 6.86 -22.65 15.56
CA ALA A 236 7.23 -24.05 15.76
C ALA A 236 6.89 -24.91 14.54
N ALA A 237 5.69 -24.77 13.98
CA ALA A 237 5.27 -25.49 12.78
C ALA A 237 6.12 -25.15 11.54
N LYS A 238 6.48 -23.87 11.37
CA LYS A 238 7.37 -23.41 10.28
C LYS A 238 8.77 -24.00 10.42
N HIS A 239 9.31 -24.02 11.64
CA HIS A 239 10.63 -24.59 11.93
C HIS A 239 10.66 -26.10 11.67
N ALA A 240 9.64 -26.85 12.14
CA ALA A 240 9.52 -28.29 11.87
C ALA A 240 9.48 -28.59 10.36
N LYS A 241 8.71 -27.80 9.56
CA LYS A 241 8.68 -27.96 8.10
C LYS A 241 10.02 -27.66 7.44
N SER A 242 10.83 -26.75 7.95
CA SER A 242 12.16 -26.44 7.39
C SER A 242 13.15 -27.57 7.64
N ILE A 243 13.09 -28.21 8.81
CA ILE A 243 13.92 -29.38 9.14
C ILE A 243 13.58 -30.54 8.20
N LEU A 244 12.30 -30.89 8.05
CA LEU A 244 11.84 -31.96 7.18
C LEU A 244 12.23 -31.74 5.70
N LYS A 245 12.20 -30.51 5.22
CA LYS A 245 12.66 -30.17 3.87
C LYS A 245 14.18 -30.29 3.73
N GLY A 246 14.93 -29.89 4.74
CA GLY A 246 16.40 -29.99 4.77
C GLY A 246 16.88 -31.43 4.81
N GLU A 247 16.20 -32.34 5.51
CA GLU A 247 16.48 -33.77 5.54
C GLU A 247 16.20 -34.45 4.18
N ASN A 248 15.07 -34.09 3.52
CA ASN A 248 14.76 -34.62 2.19
C ASN A 248 15.77 -34.16 1.12
N THR A 249 16.34 -32.98 1.23
CA THR A 249 17.34 -32.46 0.29
C THR A 249 18.69 -33.17 0.50
N ARG A 250 19.04 -33.53 1.74
CA ARG A 250 20.27 -34.32 2.04
C ARG A 250 20.14 -35.77 1.61
N ALA A 251 18.96 -36.36 1.73
CA ALA A 251 18.73 -37.76 1.27
C ALA A 251 18.77 -37.89 -0.25
N LEU A 252 18.42 -36.86 -1.01
CA LEU A 252 18.49 -36.85 -2.49
C LEU A 252 19.91 -36.61 -3.04
N HIS A 253 20.84 -36.09 -2.23
CA HIS A 253 22.25 -35.92 -2.61
C HIS A 253 23.17 -37.05 -2.11
N SER A 254 22.64 -38.04 -1.39
CA SER A 254 23.37 -39.21 -0.87
C SER A 254 22.96 -40.52 -1.53
N ALA A 255 22.15 -40.47 -2.57
CA ALA A 255 21.77 -41.59 -3.45
C ALA A 255 22.28 -41.34 -4.89
#